data_51b1945352794be140dcdea30daf388a
#
_entry.id   51b1945352794be140dcdea30daf388a
#
_cell.length_a   1.000
_cell.length_b   1.000
_cell.length_c   1.000
_cell.angle_alpha   90.00
_cell.angle_beta   90.00
_cell.angle_gamma   90.00
#
_symmetry.space_group_name_H-M   'P 1'
#
loop_
_entity.id
_entity.type
_entity.pdbx_description
1 polymer ?
#
loop_
_entity_poly.entity_id
_entity_poly.type
_entity_poly.pdbx_seq_one_letter_code
_entity_poly.pdbx_strand_id
1 'polypeptide(L)'
;MSEDNGKMHELVALRTALGFTQSRMAHELELNLRDYQSFEWGENEIPELYLRAIERIAILYAIKHKNPMLVPPALRAEALQFARMVEANL
;
A
#
# COMPACT_ATOMS: atom_id res chain seq x y z
N MET A 1 -5.05 -21.02 -10.38
CA MET A 1 -5.07 -19.94 -9.42
C MET A 1 -3.68 -19.43 -9.23
N SER A 2 -3.42 -18.26 -9.60
CA SER A 2 -2.07 -17.76 -9.48
C SER A 2 -1.94 -16.86 -8.26
N GLU A 3 -0.71 -16.70 -7.79
CA GLU A 3 -0.40 -15.79 -6.71
C GLU A 3 -0.66 -14.34 -7.11
N ASP A 4 -0.69 -14.09 -8.42
CA ASP A 4 -0.90 -12.74 -8.95
C ASP A 4 -2.25 -12.18 -8.55
N ASN A 5 -3.27 -13.06 -8.42
CA ASN A 5 -4.59 -12.60 -8.00
C ASN A 5 -4.55 -11.99 -6.61
N GLY A 6 -3.75 -12.58 -5.71
CA GLY A 6 -3.60 -12.03 -4.37
C GLY A 6 -2.98 -10.65 -4.39
N LYS A 7 -1.95 -10.46 -5.20
CA LYS A 7 -1.28 -9.17 -5.31
C LYS A 7 -2.20 -8.11 -5.94
N MET A 8 -2.97 -8.49 -6.96
CA MET A 8 -3.93 -7.57 -7.56
C MET A 8 -4.96 -7.10 -6.54
N HIS A 9 -5.51 -8.04 -5.78
CA HIS A 9 -6.51 -7.71 -4.77
C HIS A 9 -5.91 -6.83 -3.69
N GLU A 10 -4.68 -7.11 -3.29
CA GLU A 10 -3.99 -6.30 -2.29
C GLU A 10 -3.78 -4.88 -2.79
N LEU A 11 -3.36 -4.73 -4.05
CA LEU A 11 -3.14 -3.42 -4.65
C LEU A 11 -4.40 -2.59 -4.65
N VAL A 12 -5.51 -3.17 -5.11
CA VAL A 12 -6.78 -2.46 -5.16
C VAL A 12 -7.27 -2.13 -3.76
N ALA A 13 -7.12 -3.07 -2.83
CA ALA A 13 -7.55 -2.87 -1.44
C ALA A 13 -6.77 -1.72 -0.78
N LEU A 14 -5.46 -1.66 -1.01
CA LEU A 14 -4.63 -0.58 -0.46
C LEU A 14 -5.06 0.76 -1.04
N ARG A 15 -5.26 0.82 -2.36
CA ARG A 15 -5.64 2.06 -3.02
C ARG A 15 -7.02 2.54 -2.54
N THR A 16 -7.98 1.64 -2.49
CA THR A 16 -9.34 2.04 -2.11
C THR A 16 -9.43 2.44 -0.63
N ALA A 17 -8.65 1.77 0.23
CA ALA A 17 -8.59 2.14 1.64
C ALA A 17 -8.06 3.56 1.82
N LEU A 18 -7.12 3.97 0.97
CA LEU A 18 -6.58 5.34 1.01
C LEU A 18 -7.52 6.36 0.37
N GLY A 19 -8.54 5.90 -0.34
CA GLY A 19 -9.44 6.79 -1.06
C GLY A 19 -8.81 7.37 -2.32
N PHE A 20 -7.78 6.74 -2.84
CA PHE A 20 -7.07 7.23 -4.02
C PHE A 20 -7.74 6.76 -5.30
N THR A 21 -7.74 7.61 -6.31
CA THR A 21 -8.06 7.20 -7.68
C THR A 21 -6.87 6.44 -8.25
N GLN A 22 -7.09 5.74 -9.36
CA GLN A 22 -5.99 5.09 -10.07
C GLN A 22 -4.93 6.11 -10.50
N SER A 23 -5.38 7.28 -10.97
CA SER A 23 -4.45 8.33 -11.37
C SER A 23 -3.60 8.81 -10.20
N ARG A 24 -4.21 8.97 -9.03
CA ARG A 24 -3.48 9.41 -7.84
C ARG A 24 -2.44 8.38 -7.45
N MET A 25 -2.82 7.10 -7.44
CA MET A 25 -1.87 6.06 -7.04
C MET A 25 -0.74 5.94 -8.06
N ALA A 26 -1.06 6.02 -9.35
CA ALA A 26 -0.02 6.00 -10.37
C ALA A 26 0.97 7.13 -10.16
N HIS A 27 0.47 8.32 -9.88
CA HIS A 27 1.33 9.49 -9.61
C HIS A 27 2.24 9.24 -8.42
N GLU A 28 1.68 8.69 -7.33
CA GLU A 28 2.47 8.43 -6.12
C GLU A 28 3.57 7.41 -6.37
N LEU A 29 3.34 6.47 -7.27
CA LEU A 29 4.31 5.43 -7.60
C LEU A 29 5.22 5.83 -8.76
N GLU A 30 5.05 7.05 -9.30
CA GLU A 30 5.83 7.55 -10.42
C GLU A 30 5.66 6.70 -11.66
N LEU A 31 4.45 6.19 -11.87
CA LEU A 31 4.07 5.41 -13.03
C LEU A 31 3.10 6.21 -13.88
N ASN A 32 3.09 5.94 -15.19
CA ASN A 32 2.00 6.47 -15.99
C ASN A 32 0.73 5.64 -15.70
N LEU A 33 -0.42 6.23 -15.97
CA LEU A 33 -1.69 5.62 -15.62
C LEU A 33 -1.88 4.26 -16.29
N ARG A 34 -1.50 4.14 -17.55
CA ARG A 34 -1.69 2.88 -18.28
C ARG A 34 -0.90 1.74 -17.68
N ASP A 35 0.35 2.00 -17.32
CA ASP A 35 1.18 0.99 -16.67
C ASP A 35 0.60 0.59 -15.33
N TYR A 36 0.14 1.57 -14.56
CA TYR A 36 -0.49 1.26 -13.27
C TYR A 36 -1.74 0.40 -13.46
N GLN A 37 -2.59 0.77 -14.43
CA GLN A 37 -3.81 0.02 -14.68
C GLN A 37 -3.52 -1.42 -15.06
N SER A 38 -2.41 -1.67 -15.77
CA SER A 38 -2.05 -3.02 -16.17
C SER A 38 -1.85 -3.91 -14.94
N PHE A 39 -1.38 -3.35 -13.84
CA PHE A 39 -1.23 -4.11 -12.61
C PHE A 39 -2.58 -4.43 -11.96
N GLU A 40 -3.50 -3.45 -11.92
CA GLU A 40 -4.81 -3.71 -11.33
C GLU A 40 -5.64 -4.67 -12.15
N TRP A 41 -5.44 -4.67 -13.46
CA TRP A 41 -6.23 -5.51 -14.36
C TRP A 41 -5.58 -6.87 -14.63
N GLY A 42 -4.43 -7.14 -14.02
CA GLY A 42 -3.77 -8.43 -14.17
C GLY A 42 -3.08 -8.64 -15.49
N GLU A 43 -2.87 -7.59 -16.26
CA GLU A 43 -2.15 -7.70 -17.53
C GLU A 43 -0.67 -7.90 -17.32
N ASN A 44 -0.14 -7.32 -16.26
CA ASN A 44 1.25 -7.47 -15.87
C ASN A 44 1.32 -7.77 -14.38
N GLU A 45 2.33 -8.57 -14.00
CA GLU A 45 2.56 -8.87 -12.60
C GLU A 45 3.16 -7.64 -11.91
N ILE A 46 2.60 -7.26 -10.77
CA ILE A 46 3.13 -6.12 -10.03
C ILE A 46 4.40 -6.53 -9.27
N PRO A 47 5.50 -5.80 -9.45
CA PRO A 47 6.70 -6.06 -8.64
C PRO A 47 6.43 -5.78 -7.17
N GLU A 48 7.00 -6.63 -6.32
CA GLU A 48 6.83 -6.50 -4.87
C GLU A 48 7.22 -5.11 -4.37
N LEU A 49 8.18 -4.50 -5.01
CA LEU A 49 8.66 -3.17 -4.63
C LEU A 49 7.54 -2.13 -4.59
N TYR A 50 6.60 -2.20 -5.55
CA TYR A 50 5.51 -1.24 -5.57
C TYR A 50 4.56 -1.45 -4.41
N LEU A 51 4.31 -2.70 -4.01
CA LEU A 51 3.46 -2.96 -2.86
C LEU A 51 4.09 -2.38 -1.59
N ARG A 52 5.39 -2.52 -1.45
CA ARG A 52 6.11 -1.95 -0.30
C ARG A 52 6.07 -0.43 -0.32
N ALA A 53 6.17 0.15 -1.50
CA ALA A 53 6.07 1.60 -1.62
C ALA A 53 4.69 2.10 -1.18
N ILE A 54 3.63 1.38 -1.56
CA ILE A 54 2.28 1.75 -1.18
C ILE A 54 2.08 1.61 0.33
N GLU A 55 2.67 0.58 0.94
CA GLU A 55 2.61 0.43 2.38
C GLU A 55 3.25 1.62 3.09
N ARG A 56 4.37 2.09 2.58
CA ARG A 56 5.03 3.28 3.12
C ARG A 56 4.15 4.51 2.98
N ILE A 57 3.53 4.67 1.82
CA ILE A 57 2.60 5.76 1.56
C ILE A 57 1.43 5.70 2.56
N ALA A 58 0.91 4.49 2.80
CA ALA A 58 -0.22 4.31 3.72
C ALA A 58 0.14 4.77 5.14
N ILE A 59 1.34 4.43 5.61
CA ILE A 59 1.78 4.85 6.94
C ILE A 59 1.87 6.37 7.02
N LEU A 60 2.50 7.00 6.03
CA LEU A 60 2.67 8.45 6.04
C LEU A 60 1.32 9.17 5.95
N TYR A 61 0.43 8.64 5.11
CA TYR A 61 -0.90 9.22 4.95
C TYR A 61 -1.72 9.08 6.22
N ALA A 62 -1.62 7.90 6.86
CA ALA A 62 -2.31 7.66 8.13
C ALA A 62 -1.85 8.62 9.22
N ILE A 63 -0.54 8.88 9.30
CA ILE A 63 0.01 9.83 10.26
C ILE A 63 -0.52 11.23 9.97
N LYS A 64 -0.47 11.64 8.71
CA LYS A 64 -0.92 12.98 8.31
C LYS A 64 -2.38 13.21 8.66
N HIS A 65 -3.22 12.21 8.45
CA HIS A 65 -4.66 12.33 8.67
C HIS A 65 -5.10 11.81 10.04
N LYS A 66 -4.14 11.37 10.86
CA LYS A 66 -4.40 10.86 12.20
C LYS A 66 -5.43 9.74 12.19
N ASN A 67 -5.30 8.85 11.20
CA ASN A 67 -6.23 7.75 11.02
C ASN A 67 -5.46 6.44 10.81
N PRO A 68 -5.19 5.68 11.88
CA PRO A 68 -4.42 4.44 11.76
C PRO A 68 -5.13 3.36 10.96
N MET A 69 -6.44 3.49 10.74
CA MET A 69 -7.19 2.49 10.00
C MET A 69 -6.91 2.52 8.50
N LEU A 70 -6.19 3.55 8.02
CA LEU A 70 -5.75 3.59 6.63
C LEU A 70 -4.63 2.59 6.35
N VAL A 71 -4.00 2.07 7.41
CA VAL A 71 -2.93 1.09 7.29
C VAL A 71 -3.53 -0.32 7.44
N PRO A 72 -3.20 -1.26 6.54
CA PRO A 72 -3.75 -2.62 6.64
C PRO A 72 -3.42 -3.30 7.97
N PRO A 73 -4.26 -4.24 8.42
CA PRO A 73 -4.07 -4.85 9.74
C PRO A 73 -2.70 -5.48 9.98
N ALA A 74 -2.18 -6.22 9.00
CA ALA A 74 -0.87 -6.85 9.17
C ALA A 74 0.23 -5.81 9.34
N LEU A 75 0.16 -4.75 8.55
CA LEU A 75 1.16 -3.69 8.64
C LEU A 75 1.00 -2.90 9.95
N ARG A 76 -0.24 -2.69 10.41
CA ARG A 76 -0.46 -2.05 11.71
C ARG A 76 0.18 -2.86 12.84
N ALA A 77 0.06 -4.18 12.78
CA ALA A 77 0.66 -5.05 13.79
C ALA A 77 2.17 -4.91 13.81
N GLU A 78 2.79 -4.90 12.63
CA GLU A 78 4.24 -4.74 12.51
C GLU A 78 4.69 -3.37 13.01
N ALA A 79 3.94 -2.33 12.64
CA ALA A 79 4.27 -0.97 13.07
C ALA A 79 4.17 -0.83 14.58
N LEU A 80 3.16 -1.46 15.20
CA LEU A 80 3.01 -1.42 16.64
C LEU A 80 4.15 -2.17 17.33
N GLN A 81 4.54 -3.31 16.80
CA GLN A 81 5.66 -4.07 17.32
C GLN A 81 6.94 -3.23 17.28
N PHE A 82 7.18 -2.57 16.17
CA PHE A 82 8.34 -1.70 16.04
C PHE A 82 8.27 -0.52 17.01
N ALA A 83 7.10 0.10 17.14
CA ALA A 83 6.92 1.23 18.05
C ALA A 83 7.25 0.84 19.49
N ARG A 84 6.83 -0.37 19.90
CA ARG A 84 7.12 -0.86 21.26
C ARG A 84 8.61 -1.02 21.48
N MET A 85 9.35 -1.47 20.45
CA MET A 85 10.80 -1.58 20.55
C MET A 85 11.46 -0.22 20.71
N VAL A 86 10.97 0.77 19.96
CA VAL A 86 11.49 2.14 20.05
C VAL A 86 11.24 2.69 21.45
N GLU A 87 10.01 2.54 21.95
CA GLU A 87 9.66 3.02 23.29
C GLU A 87 10.47 2.36 24.38
N ALA A 88 10.76 1.07 24.23
CA ALA A 88 11.54 0.34 25.23
C ALA A 88 12.98 0.85 25.33
N ASN A 89 13.48 1.52 24.27
CA ASN A 89 14.85 2.01 24.23
C ASN A 89 14.94 3.51 24.52
N LEU A 90 13.82 4.14 24.83
CA LEU A 90 13.84 5.53 25.25
C LEU A 90 14.12 5.65 26.73
#